data_745d0171fa11f6dcd2945765cc9987b0
#
_entry.id   745d0171fa11f6dcd2945765cc9987b0
#
_cell.length_a   1.000
_cell.length_b   1.000
_cell.length_c   1.000
_cell.angle_alpha   90.00
_cell.angle_beta   90.00
_cell.angle_gamma   90.00
#
_symmetry.space_group_name_H-M   'P 1'
#
loop_
_entity.id
_entity.type
_entity.pdbx_description
1 polymer ?
#
loop_
_entity_poly.entity_id
_entity_poly.type
_entity_poly.pdbx_seq_one_letter_code
_entity_poly.pdbx_strand_id
1 'polypeptide(L)'
;IFALQATQQLSQTLYPMKYFTPHEATLTLPLVRRIVEDILSSGRELRTLVRTVGSAAIANTPEFEKRVREINGYFAELEELGCSYKDWDFSIGLVDFPSIIDGETVMLCWRSDEAKLQYYHGVEDGFMGRKPIPDALLHEHITI
;
A
#
# COMPACT_ATOMS: atom_id res chain seq x y z
N ILE A 1 3.71 -2.34 -15.47
CA ILE A 1 2.98 -1.45 -14.57
C ILE A 1 1.47 -1.68 -14.67
N PHE A 2 0.90 -1.69 -15.87
CA PHE A 2 -0.53 -2.00 -16.03
C PHE A 2 -0.90 -3.37 -15.48
N ALA A 3 -0.04 -4.39 -15.68
CA ALA A 3 -0.28 -5.73 -15.15
C ALA A 3 -0.30 -5.74 -13.62
N LEU A 4 0.56 -4.93 -12.97
CA LEU A 4 0.60 -4.82 -11.52
C LEU A 4 -0.69 -4.18 -10.99
N GLN A 5 -1.14 -3.10 -11.60
CA GLN A 5 -2.36 -2.41 -11.21
C GLN A 5 -3.61 -3.28 -11.39
N ALA A 6 -3.69 -3.98 -12.52
CA ALA A 6 -4.82 -4.87 -12.81
C ALA A 6 -4.88 -6.01 -11.79
N THR A 7 -3.73 -6.59 -11.44
CA THR A 7 -3.66 -7.67 -10.45
C THR A 7 -4.12 -7.19 -9.09
N GLN A 8 -3.70 -5.99 -8.67
CA GLN A 8 -4.12 -5.43 -7.40
C GLN A 8 -5.64 -5.20 -7.36
N GLN A 9 -6.21 -4.65 -8.43
CA GLN A 9 -7.66 -4.44 -8.50
C GLN A 9 -8.44 -5.75 -8.39
N LEU A 10 -7.98 -6.81 -9.06
CA LEU A 10 -8.60 -8.12 -8.97
C LEU A 10 -8.51 -8.68 -7.54
N SER A 11 -7.35 -8.51 -6.88
CA SER A 11 -7.19 -8.95 -5.50
C SER A 11 -8.15 -8.25 -4.56
N GLN A 12 -8.37 -6.95 -4.74
CA GLN A 12 -9.29 -6.18 -3.90
C GLN A 12 -10.72 -6.71 -3.96
N THR A 13 -11.14 -7.31 -5.08
CA THR A 13 -12.49 -7.88 -5.19
C THR A 13 -12.63 -9.25 -4.51
N LEU A 14 -11.51 -9.91 -4.20
CA LEU A 14 -11.51 -11.26 -3.59
C LEU A 14 -11.62 -11.24 -2.07
N TYR A 15 -11.28 -10.12 -1.42
CA TYR A 15 -11.27 -10.02 0.03
C TYR A 15 -12.35 -9.07 0.53
N PRO A 16 -13.05 -9.42 1.63
CA PRO A 16 -14.00 -8.51 2.25
C PRO A 16 -13.27 -7.28 2.77
N MET A 17 -13.93 -6.13 2.70
CA MET A 17 -13.36 -4.89 3.19
C MET A 17 -13.20 -4.94 4.70
N LYS A 18 -12.00 -4.63 5.17
CA LYS A 18 -11.70 -4.48 6.59
C LYS A 18 -11.58 -3.02 6.92
N TYR A 19 -12.12 -2.61 8.05
CA TYR A 19 -11.94 -1.26 8.60
C TYR A 19 -11.03 -1.33 9.81
N PHE A 20 -10.02 -0.48 9.81
CA PHE A 20 -9.05 -0.38 10.90
C PHE A 20 -9.43 0.79 11.81
N THR A 21 -9.31 0.62 13.12
CA THR A 21 -9.18 1.80 13.96
C THR A 21 -7.77 2.37 13.75
N PRO A 22 -7.55 3.67 14.01
CA PRO A 22 -6.19 4.21 13.95
C PRO A 22 -5.18 3.46 14.81
N HIS A 23 -5.61 2.99 15.97
CA HIS A 23 -4.75 2.18 16.86
C HIS A 23 -4.39 0.83 16.22
N GLU A 24 -5.38 0.12 15.67
CA GLU A 24 -5.13 -1.16 14.98
C GLU A 24 -4.17 -0.99 13.81
N ALA A 25 -4.35 0.06 13.01
CA ALA A 25 -3.46 0.34 11.89
C ALA A 25 -2.03 0.63 12.38
N THR A 26 -1.89 1.35 13.50
CA THR A 26 -0.59 1.61 14.11
C THR A 26 0.09 0.31 14.52
N LEU A 27 -0.65 -0.64 15.09
CA LEU A 27 -0.11 -1.95 15.49
C LEU A 27 0.27 -2.80 14.27
N THR A 28 -0.41 -2.62 13.15
CA THR A 28 -0.15 -3.36 11.92
C THR A 28 1.03 -2.78 11.13
N LEU A 29 1.36 -1.52 11.36
CA LEU A 29 2.34 -0.78 10.59
C LEU A 29 3.72 -1.45 10.47
N PRO A 30 4.30 -2.07 11.52
CA PRO A 30 5.60 -2.73 11.37
C PRO A 30 5.60 -3.80 10.28
N LEU A 31 4.54 -4.59 10.17
CA LEU A 31 4.42 -5.60 9.13
C LEU A 31 4.23 -4.96 7.75
N VAL A 32 3.37 -3.95 7.66
CA VAL A 32 3.15 -3.19 6.43
C VAL A 32 4.45 -2.56 5.94
N ARG A 33 5.23 -2.00 6.84
CA ARG A 33 6.52 -1.38 6.52
C ARG A 33 7.46 -2.38 5.85
N ARG A 34 7.54 -3.60 6.35
CA ARG A 34 8.40 -4.65 5.77
C ARG A 34 7.96 -5.03 4.37
N ILE A 35 6.65 -5.18 4.17
CA ILE A 35 6.10 -5.52 2.85
C ILE A 35 6.39 -4.39 1.86
N VAL A 36 6.21 -3.13 2.28
CA VAL A 36 6.47 -1.96 1.43
C VAL A 36 7.96 -1.86 1.07
N GLU A 37 8.86 -2.16 2.00
CA GLU A 37 10.30 -2.20 1.71
C GLU A 37 10.61 -3.22 0.61
N ASP A 38 9.97 -4.38 0.65
CA ASP A 38 10.13 -5.40 -0.38
C ASP A 38 9.55 -4.94 -1.72
N ILE A 39 8.39 -4.29 -1.72
CA ILE A 39 7.80 -3.70 -2.93
C ILE A 39 8.75 -2.70 -3.57
N LEU A 40 9.28 -1.78 -2.77
CA LEU A 40 10.16 -0.73 -3.27
C LEU A 40 11.48 -1.31 -3.80
N SER A 41 12.04 -2.28 -3.11
CA SER A 41 13.27 -2.95 -3.52
C SER A 41 13.07 -3.69 -4.85
N SER A 42 12.02 -4.50 -4.95
CA SER A 42 11.72 -5.25 -6.17
C SER A 42 11.34 -4.31 -7.33
N GLY A 43 10.62 -3.23 -7.03
CA GLY A 43 10.28 -2.22 -8.04
C GLY A 43 11.51 -1.52 -8.60
N ARG A 44 12.48 -1.20 -7.76
CA ARG A 44 13.74 -0.60 -8.22
C ARG A 44 14.54 -1.56 -9.10
N GLU A 45 14.58 -2.83 -8.73
CA GLU A 45 15.24 -3.84 -9.55
C GLU A 45 14.57 -4.00 -10.90
N LEU A 46 13.25 -4.00 -10.93
CA LEU A 46 12.47 -4.06 -12.18
C LEU A 46 12.78 -2.86 -13.07
N ARG A 47 12.84 -1.67 -12.49
CA ARG A 47 13.17 -0.44 -13.22
C ARG A 47 14.59 -0.50 -13.80
N THR A 48 15.54 -1.04 -13.04
CA THR A 48 16.91 -1.22 -13.50
C THR A 48 16.97 -2.17 -14.69
N LEU A 49 16.23 -3.27 -14.65
CA LEU A 49 16.16 -4.22 -15.78
C LEU A 49 15.64 -3.54 -17.03
N VAL A 50 14.55 -2.77 -16.91
CA VAL A 50 13.94 -2.06 -18.04
C VAL A 50 14.92 -1.06 -18.63
N ARG A 51 15.66 -0.32 -17.80
CA ARG A 51 16.65 0.66 -18.28
C ARG A 51 17.86 0.02 -18.96
N THR A 52 18.29 -1.15 -18.46
CA THR A 52 19.49 -1.82 -18.96
C THR A 52 19.24 -2.52 -20.28
N VAL A 53 18.09 -3.20 -20.42
CA VAL A 53 17.79 -4.05 -21.58
C VAL A 53 16.86 -3.37 -22.58
N GLY A 54 16.08 -2.40 -22.11
CA GLY A 54 15.03 -1.76 -22.89
C GLY A 54 13.68 -2.45 -22.71
N SER A 55 12.62 -1.65 -22.68
CA SER A 55 11.29 -2.14 -22.32
C SER A 55 10.74 -3.18 -23.31
N ALA A 56 11.00 -3.01 -24.60
CA ALA A 56 10.49 -3.94 -25.62
C ALA A 56 11.16 -5.31 -25.54
N ALA A 57 12.46 -5.34 -25.22
CA ALA A 57 13.21 -6.59 -25.13
C ALA A 57 12.97 -7.32 -23.81
N ILE A 58 12.71 -6.59 -22.69
CA ILE A 58 12.59 -7.17 -21.38
C ILE A 58 11.22 -7.78 -21.09
N ALA A 59 10.16 -7.29 -21.76
CA ALA A 59 8.77 -7.61 -21.44
C ALA A 59 8.44 -9.12 -21.47
N ASN A 60 9.16 -9.91 -22.27
CA ASN A 60 8.93 -11.33 -22.43
C ASN A 60 10.04 -12.20 -21.80
N THR A 61 10.94 -11.62 -21.01
CA THR A 61 11.99 -12.40 -20.39
C THR A 61 11.49 -13.09 -19.12
N PRO A 62 12.02 -14.29 -18.81
CA PRO A 62 11.69 -14.97 -17.56
C PRO A 62 12.03 -14.15 -16.32
N GLU A 63 13.08 -13.34 -16.36
CA GLU A 63 13.50 -12.50 -15.25
C GLU A 63 12.48 -11.40 -14.97
N PHE A 64 11.97 -10.74 -16.01
CA PHE A 64 10.91 -9.73 -15.87
C PHE A 64 9.66 -10.36 -15.27
N GLU A 65 9.22 -11.48 -15.80
CA GLU A 65 8.03 -12.18 -15.32
C GLU A 65 8.16 -12.58 -13.85
N LYS A 66 9.34 -13.03 -13.45
CA LYS A 66 9.62 -13.39 -12.06
C LYS A 66 9.47 -12.19 -11.14
N ARG A 67 10.05 -11.03 -11.52
CA ARG A 67 9.95 -9.80 -10.73
C ARG A 67 8.51 -9.31 -10.60
N VAL A 68 7.75 -9.38 -11.68
CA VAL A 68 6.33 -9.00 -11.67
C VAL A 68 5.55 -9.90 -10.71
N ARG A 69 5.80 -11.21 -10.73
CA ARG A 69 5.14 -12.15 -9.82
C ARG A 69 5.47 -11.85 -8.36
N GLU A 70 6.74 -11.53 -8.07
CA GLU A 70 7.16 -11.18 -6.70
C GLU A 70 6.41 -9.94 -6.19
N ILE A 71 6.37 -8.89 -6.99
CA ILE A 71 5.69 -7.64 -6.62
C ILE A 71 4.19 -7.88 -6.43
N ASN A 72 3.57 -8.62 -7.33
CA ASN A 72 2.15 -8.97 -7.21
C ASN A 72 1.89 -9.79 -5.93
N GLY A 73 2.82 -10.63 -5.52
CA GLY A 73 2.74 -11.37 -4.27
C GLY A 73 2.74 -10.44 -3.05
N TYR A 74 3.57 -9.41 -3.06
CA TYR A 74 3.59 -8.41 -1.98
C TYR A 74 2.31 -7.59 -1.94
N PHE A 75 1.77 -7.21 -3.09
CA PHE A 75 0.47 -6.53 -3.14
C PHE A 75 -0.63 -7.42 -2.54
N ALA A 76 -0.61 -8.70 -2.86
CA ALA A 76 -1.58 -9.65 -2.31
C ALA A 76 -1.45 -9.75 -0.78
N GLU A 77 -0.24 -9.71 -0.24
CA GLU A 77 -0.04 -9.70 1.22
C GLU A 77 -0.67 -8.48 1.87
N LEU A 78 -0.51 -7.28 1.27
CA LEU A 78 -1.15 -6.07 1.78
C LEU A 78 -2.68 -6.18 1.71
N GLU A 79 -3.20 -6.68 0.60
CA GLU A 79 -4.64 -6.87 0.42
C GLU A 79 -5.23 -7.82 1.47
N GLU A 80 -4.52 -8.90 1.78
CA GLU A 80 -4.94 -9.83 2.83
C GLU A 80 -5.00 -9.17 4.20
N LEU A 81 -4.10 -8.22 4.47
CA LEU A 81 -4.14 -7.44 5.70
C LEU A 81 -5.28 -6.42 5.72
N GLY A 82 -5.85 -6.11 4.57
CA GLY A 82 -6.90 -5.11 4.42
C GLY A 82 -6.41 -3.73 3.97
N CYS A 83 -5.15 -3.64 3.54
CA CYS A 83 -4.52 -2.39 3.10
C CYS A 83 -4.43 -2.33 1.59
N SER A 84 -4.18 -1.15 1.04
CA SER A 84 -3.93 -1.00 -0.39
C SER A 84 -2.71 -0.12 -0.66
N TYR A 85 -1.91 -0.54 -1.64
CA TYR A 85 -0.72 0.20 -2.08
C TYR A 85 -1.11 1.21 -3.15
N LYS A 86 -0.61 2.45 -3.06
CA LYS A 86 -1.08 3.55 -3.91
C LYS A 86 -0.03 4.22 -4.78
N ASP A 87 1.25 4.02 -4.53
CA ASP A 87 2.30 4.66 -5.33
C ASP A 87 2.92 3.67 -6.32
N TRP A 88 2.75 3.93 -7.61
CA TRP A 88 3.10 3.00 -8.67
C TRP A 88 4.44 3.29 -9.35
N ASP A 89 5.16 4.33 -8.93
CA ASP A 89 6.49 4.61 -9.49
C ASP A 89 7.63 3.98 -8.68
N PHE A 90 7.31 3.37 -7.54
CA PHE A 90 8.26 2.67 -6.66
C PHE A 90 9.38 3.53 -6.09
N SER A 91 9.19 4.84 -6.03
CA SER A 91 10.16 5.74 -5.40
C SER A 91 9.90 5.90 -3.91
N ILE A 92 8.63 5.93 -3.54
CA ILE A 92 8.17 6.01 -2.15
C ILE A 92 6.88 5.21 -2.03
N GLY A 93 6.67 4.56 -0.90
CA GLY A 93 5.45 3.79 -0.70
C GLY A 93 4.34 4.62 -0.09
N LEU A 94 3.13 4.45 -0.58
CA LEU A 94 1.91 5.00 0.00
C LEU A 94 0.96 3.84 0.26
N VAL A 95 0.44 3.76 1.48
CA VAL A 95 -0.49 2.70 1.87
C VAL A 95 -1.70 3.34 2.53
N ASP A 96 -2.88 2.93 2.09
CA ASP A 96 -4.15 3.34 2.66
C ASP A 96 -4.76 2.20 3.47
N PHE A 97 -5.30 2.55 4.64
CA PHE A 97 -6.01 1.64 5.53
C PHE A 97 -7.45 2.16 5.65
N PRO A 98 -8.46 1.41 5.17
CA PRO A 98 -9.84 1.84 5.35
C PRO A 98 -10.18 1.99 6.83
N SER A 99 -10.87 3.06 7.18
CA SER A 99 -11.24 3.37 8.55
C SER A 99 -12.55 4.15 8.59
N ILE A 100 -13.07 4.32 9.80
CA ILE A 100 -14.25 5.14 10.04
C ILE A 100 -13.88 6.13 11.13
N ILE A 101 -14.00 7.43 10.83
CA ILE A 101 -13.79 8.51 11.80
C ILE A 101 -15.05 9.39 11.79
N ASP A 102 -15.62 9.59 12.97
CA ASP A 102 -16.84 10.38 13.15
C ASP A 102 -17.99 9.93 12.23
N GLY A 103 -18.13 8.60 12.07
CA GLY A 103 -19.17 8.01 11.26
C GLY A 103 -18.93 8.03 9.76
N GLU A 104 -17.81 8.59 9.30
CA GLU A 104 -17.48 8.67 7.88
C GLU A 104 -16.36 7.71 7.52
N THR A 105 -16.50 7.06 6.35
CA THR A 105 -15.44 6.23 5.79
C THR A 105 -14.29 7.12 5.32
N VAL A 106 -13.10 6.81 5.79
CA VAL A 106 -11.87 7.53 5.43
C VAL A 106 -10.76 6.52 5.12
N MET A 107 -9.63 7.02 4.63
CA MET A 107 -8.42 6.23 4.45
C MET A 107 -7.34 6.77 5.37
N LEU A 108 -6.87 5.95 6.30
CA LEU A 108 -5.66 6.27 7.04
C LEU A 108 -4.50 6.13 6.06
N CYS A 109 -3.64 7.13 5.98
CA CYS A 109 -2.64 7.22 4.92
C CYS A 109 -1.25 7.29 5.50
N TRP A 110 -0.43 6.29 5.15
CA TRP A 110 0.96 6.22 5.58
C TRP A 110 1.87 6.30 4.38
N ARG A 111 2.90 7.14 4.48
CA ARG A 111 3.97 7.23 3.49
C ARG A 111 5.23 6.60 4.08
N SER A 112 5.99 5.88 3.24
CA SER A 112 7.10 5.04 3.71
C SER A 112 8.24 5.80 4.38
N ASP A 113 8.35 7.11 4.16
CA ASP A 113 9.34 7.95 4.85
C ASP A 113 8.83 8.50 6.20
N GLU A 114 7.59 8.20 6.56
CA GLU A 114 7.02 8.64 7.84
C GLU A 114 7.26 7.57 8.91
N ALA A 115 7.73 7.99 10.08
CA ALA A 115 8.02 7.07 11.17
C ALA A 115 6.75 6.47 11.78
N LYS A 116 5.64 7.19 11.71
CA LYS A 116 4.37 6.82 12.33
C LYS A 116 3.20 7.06 11.38
N LEU A 117 2.10 6.37 11.66
CA LEU A 117 0.82 6.65 11.00
C LEU A 117 0.21 7.87 11.67
N GLN A 118 0.07 8.98 10.94
CA GLN A 118 -0.36 10.27 11.50
C GLN A 118 -1.47 10.95 10.72
N TYR A 119 -1.80 10.48 9.52
CA TYR A 119 -2.68 11.22 8.61
C TYR A 119 -3.80 10.35 8.07
N TYR A 120 -4.89 11.00 7.68
CA TYR A 120 -5.98 10.37 6.93
C TYR A 120 -6.48 11.32 5.86
N HIS A 121 -7.21 10.78 4.89
CA HIS A 121 -7.89 11.58 3.87
C HIS A 121 -9.26 10.96 3.58
N GLY A 122 -10.16 11.75 3.00
CA GLY A 122 -11.43 11.24 2.51
C GLY A 122 -11.19 10.26 1.36
N VAL A 123 -12.17 9.41 1.10
CA VAL A 123 -12.05 8.36 0.08
C VAL A 123 -11.67 8.91 -1.28
N GLU A 124 -12.13 10.12 -1.61
CA GLU A 124 -11.88 10.75 -2.91
C GLU A 124 -10.78 11.81 -2.91
N ASP A 125 -10.24 12.15 -1.74
CA ASP A 125 -9.31 13.27 -1.63
C ASP A 125 -7.86 12.91 -1.99
N GLY A 126 -7.46 11.70 -1.78
CA GLY A 126 -6.10 11.24 -2.03
C GLY A 126 -5.06 11.87 -1.11
N PHE A 127 -3.78 11.63 -1.43
CA PHE A 127 -2.64 12.05 -0.61
C PHE A 127 -2.62 13.55 -0.31
N MET A 128 -2.95 14.38 -1.31
CA MET A 128 -2.91 15.84 -1.14
C MET A 128 -3.96 16.37 -0.18
N GLY A 129 -5.00 15.62 0.10
CA GLY A 129 -6.05 15.99 1.04
C GLY A 129 -5.83 15.48 2.46
N ARG A 130 -4.63 15.04 2.81
CA ARG A 130 -4.36 14.47 4.12
C ARG A 130 -4.55 15.47 5.25
N LYS A 131 -5.14 14.98 6.33
CA LYS A 131 -5.35 15.71 7.58
C LYS A 131 -4.77 14.90 8.74
N PRO A 132 -4.33 15.56 9.83
CA PRO A 132 -3.85 14.82 10.99
C PRO A 132 -4.96 13.98 11.63
N ILE A 133 -4.63 12.74 11.99
CA ILE A 133 -5.51 11.90 12.80
C ILE A 133 -5.55 12.51 14.21
N PRO A 134 -6.73 12.69 14.83
CA PRO A 134 -6.81 13.12 16.21
C PRO A 134 -5.98 12.22 17.12
N ASP A 135 -5.13 12.82 17.94
CA ASP A 135 -4.17 12.08 18.75
C ASP A 135 -4.82 11.03 19.66
N ALA A 136 -5.98 11.36 20.22
CA ALA A 136 -6.73 10.42 21.05
C ALA A 136 -7.06 9.11 20.34
N LEU A 137 -7.34 9.15 19.04
CA LEU A 137 -7.71 7.96 18.28
C LEU A 137 -6.52 7.04 18.02
N LEU A 138 -5.30 7.58 18.00
CA LEU A 138 -4.09 6.79 17.79
C LEU A 138 -3.77 5.89 18.98
N HIS A 139 -4.26 6.24 20.15
CA HIS A 139 -4.00 5.53 21.41
C HIS A 139 -5.25 4.85 21.98
N GLU A 140 -6.37 4.94 21.28
CA GLU A 140 -7.63 4.42 21.78
C GLU A 140 -7.71 2.90 21.61
N HIS A 141 -7.85 2.22 22.73
CA HIS A 141 -8.19 0.81 22.75
C HIS A 141 -9.71 0.70 22.76
N ILE A 142 -10.28 0.16 21.70
CA ILE A 142 -11.70 -0.15 21.71
C ILE A 142 -11.89 -1.38 22.59
N THR A 143 -12.39 -1.13 23.79
CA THR A 143 -12.86 -2.20 24.64
C THR A 143 -14.32 -2.42 24.30
N ILE A 144 -14.60 -3.55 23.74
CA ILE A 144 -15.98 -3.95 23.51
C ILE A 144 -16.45 -4.76 24.69
#